data_e843c7ae3893c2c3e84a4a69b377eae6
#
_entry.id   e843c7ae3893c2c3e84a4a69b377eae6
#
_cell.length_a   1.000
_cell.length_b   1.000
_cell.length_c   1.000
_cell.angle_alpha   90.00
_cell.angle_beta   90.00
_cell.angle_gamma   90.00
#
_symmetry.space_group_name_H-M   'P 1'
#
loop_
_entity.id
_entity.type
_entity.pdbx_description
1 polymer ?
#
loop_
_entity_poly.entity_id
_entity_poly.type
_entity_poly.pdbx_seq_one_letter_code
_entity_poly.pdbx_strand_id
1 'polypeptide(L)'
;MGLFSFIKEAGEKLFGASEAKAATPDELKKEIAKHGLKVDGLDIAVSGDTVKVSGKALSTEEAEKVILALGNTVGVAAVEDALIVEQEAPKATMYTVVKGDTLWKIAESHYGKGNGAKYXLIFEANKPMLTHPDKIYPGQVLRIPPLS
;
A
#
# COMPACT_ATOMS: atom_id res chain seq x y z
N MET A 1 -4.63 15.35 -2.83
CA MET A 1 -3.69 15.16 -1.74
C MET A 1 -4.39 14.55 -0.54
N GLY A 2 -3.77 13.59 0.12
CA GLY A 2 -4.39 12.93 1.24
C GLY A 2 -3.36 12.42 2.20
N LEU A 3 -3.82 12.02 3.36
CA LEU A 3 -2.97 11.43 4.38
C LEU A 3 -3.48 10.03 4.68
N PHE A 4 -2.59 9.06 4.56
CA PHE A 4 -2.92 7.66 4.81
C PHE A 4 -2.19 7.18 6.05
N SER A 5 -2.91 6.52 6.94
CA SER A 5 -2.33 6.05 8.20
C SER A 5 -1.98 4.57 8.13
N PHE A 6 -0.88 4.22 8.76
CA PHE A 6 -0.39 2.85 8.76
C PHE A 6 0.04 2.46 10.16
N ILE A 7 0.18 1.16 10.40
CA ILE A 7 0.65 0.67 11.68
C ILE A 7 2.18 0.57 11.61
N LYS A 8 2.83 1.42 12.40
CA LYS A 8 4.25 1.66 12.29
C LYS A 8 5.11 0.41 12.45
N GLU A 9 4.75 -0.48 13.37
CA GLU A 9 5.54 -1.68 13.64
C GLU A 9 5.22 -2.84 12.72
N ALA A 10 4.13 -2.76 11.97
CA ALA A 10 3.81 -3.77 10.99
C ALA A 10 4.52 -3.45 9.68
N GLY A 11 4.57 -4.42 8.82
CA GLY A 11 5.05 -4.17 7.49
C GLY A 11 6.39 -4.79 7.23
N GLU A 12 6.89 -4.50 6.05
CA GLU A 12 8.09 -5.11 5.54
C GLU A 12 9.32 -4.40 6.06
N LYS A 13 10.23 -5.16 6.62
CA LYS A 13 11.50 -4.60 7.10
C LYS A 13 12.44 -4.43 5.93
N LEU A 14 13.18 -3.31 5.96
CA LEU A 14 14.14 -3.01 4.92
C LEU A 14 15.54 -3.26 5.43
N PHE A 15 16.35 -3.91 4.61
CA PHE A 15 17.80 -4.07 4.87
C PHE A 15 18.08 -4.67 6.24
N GLY A 16 17.27 -5.63 6.65
CA GLY A 16 17.48 -6.30 7.91
C GLY A 16 17.26 -5.43 9.13
N ALA A 17 16.54 -4.35 8.99
CA ALA A 17 16.23 -3.48 10.12
C ALA A 17 15.52 -4.27 11.21
N SER A 18 15.94 -4.09 12.44
CA SER A 18 15.36 -4.79 13.57
C SER A 18 14.47 -3.89 14.42
N GLU A 19 14.46 -2.60 14.13
CA GLU A 19 13.71 -1.64 14.90
C GLU A 19 12.76 -0.86 14.01
N ALA A 20 11.64 -0.43 14.57
CA ALA A 20 10.63 0.31 13.84
C ALA A 20 11.00 1.78 13.78
N LYS A 21 11.88 2.13 12.88
CA LYS A 21 12.20 3.52 12.62
C LYS A 21 12.06 3.79 11.14
N ALA A 22 11.81 5.04 10.80
CA ALA A 22 11.54 5.41 9.43
C ALA A 22 12.74 5.11 8.53
N ALA A 23 12.47 4.57 7.37
CA ALA A 23 13.50 4.35 6.37
C ALA A 23 13.92 5.67 5.77
N THR A 24 15.11 5.69 5.18
CA THR A 24 15.57 6.88 4.49
C THR A 24 14.87 7.04 3.15
N PRO A 25 14.88 8.27 2.58
CA PRO A 25 14.28 8.43 1.25
C PRO A 25 14.87 7.49 0.21
N ASP A 26 16.18 7.26 0.24
CA ASP A 26 16.80 6.36 -0.74
C ASP A 26 16.31 4.93 -0.58
N GLU A 27 16.17 4.48 0.66
CA GLU A 27 15.66 3.14 0.92
C GLU A 27 14.24 2.98 0.40
N LEU A 28 13.43 4.02 0.59
CA LEU A 28 12.04 3.98 0.14
C LEU A 28 11.95 4.02 -1.39
N LYS A 29 12.82 4.78 -2.04
CA LYS A 29 12.86 4.78 -3.50
C LYS A 29 13.25 3.41 -4.03
N LYS A 30 14.17 2.72 -3.35
CA LYS A 30 14.54 1.36 -3.75
C LYS A 30 13.38 0.40 -3.59
N GLU A 31 12.57 0.59 -2.55
CA GLU A 31 11.39 -0.26 -2.36
C GLU A 31 10.39 -0.07 -3.49
N ILE A 32 10.17 1.16 -3.92
CA ILE A 32 9.30 1.43 -5.05
C ILE A 32 9.83 0.75 -6.31
N ALA A 33 11.13 0.87 -6.56
CA ALA A 33 11.74 0.26 -7.74
C ALA A 33 11.70 -1.26 -7.68
N LYS A 34 11.87 -1.82 -6.49
CA LYS A 34 11.83 -3.27 -6.30
C LYS A 34 10.50 -3.86 -6.75
N HIS A 35 9.43 -3.12 -6.54
CA HIS A 35 8.10 -3.58 -6.92
C HIS A 35 7.74 -3.21 -8.36
N GLY A 36 8.66 -2.58 -9.08
CA GLY A 36 8.40 -2.21 -10.46
C GLY A 36 7.42 -1.07 -10.61
N LEU A 37 7.15 -0.35 -9.56
CA LEU A 37 6.23 0.78 -9.61
C LEU A 37 6.95 2.00 -10.16
N LYS A 38 6.23 2.82 -10.92
CA LYS A 38 6.87 3.93 -11.63
C LYS A 38 6.16 5.24 -11.32
N VAL A 39 6.97 6.24 -10.98
CA VAL A 39 6.49 7.58 -10.77
C VAL A 39 7.48 8.52 -11.44
N ASP A 40 6.99 9.35 -12.34
CA ASP A 40 7.85 10.34 -12.98
C ASP A 40 8.18 11.44 -11.98
N GLY A 41 9.48 11.75 -11.88
CA GLY A 41 9.90 12.79 -10.96
C GLY A 41 9.68 12.42 -9.50
N LEU A 42 9.83 11.16 -9.17
CA LEU A 42 9.60 10.69 -7.82
C LEU A 42 10.45 11.43 -6.81
N ASP A 43 9.81 11.97 -5.79
CA ASP A 43 10.50 12.60 -4.69
C ASP A 43 9.90 12.11 -3.39
N ILE A 44 10.75 11.77 -2.44
CA ILE A 44 10.32 11.26 -1.14
C ILE A 44 11.02 12.06 -0.06
N ALA A 45 10.23 12.57 0.87
CA ALA A 45 10.75 13.26 2.04
C ALA A 45 10.26 12.56 3.29
N VAL A 46 11.12 12.38 4.25
CA VAL A 46 10.80 11.71 5.50
C VAL A 46 10.93 12.68 6.64
N SER A 47 9.90 12.77 7.46
CA SER A 47 9.91 13.61 8.65
C SER A 47 9.37 12.75 9.81
N GLY A 48 10.29 12.30 10.66
CA GLY A 48 9.90 11.36 11.73
C GLY A 48 9.38 10.07 11.14
N ASP A 49 8.14 9.74 11.42
CA ASP A 49 7.52 8.53 10.88
C ASP A 49 6.50 8.84 9.77
N THR A 50 6.54 10.06 9.23
CA THR A 50 5.69 10.46 8.13
C THR A 50 6.51 10.56 6.86
N VAL A 51 5.98 9.99 5.78
CA VAL A 51 6.62 10.01 4.48
C VAL A 51 5.75 10.85 3.54
N LYS A 52 6.36 11.81 2.86
CA LYS A 52 5.65 12.57 1.84
C LYS A 52 6.16 12.13 0.48
N VAL A 53 5.25 11.76 -0.41
CA VAL A 53 5.62 11.30 -1.75
C VAL A 53 5.00 12.22 -2.78
N SER A 54 5.80 12.60 -3.77
CA SER A 54 5.33 13.45 -4.85
C SER A 54 5.90 12.96 -6.18
N GLY A 55 5.33 13.47 -7.24
CA GLY A 55 5.67 13.06 -8.58
C GLY A 55 4.40 12.78 -9.36
N LYS A 56 4.55 12.18 -10.53
CA LYS A 56 3.43 11.94 -11.42
C LYS A 56 3.28 10.45 -11.67
N ALA A 57 2.15 9.91 -11.28
CA ALA A 57 1.82 8.51 -11.50
C ALA A 57 0.91 8.39 -12.72
N LEU A 58 1.04 7.30 -13.46
CA LEU A 58 0.25 7.11 -14.66
C LEU A 58 -1.24 6.96 -14.35
N SER A 59 -1.59 6.29 -13.26
CA SER A 59 -2.97 5.98 -12.96
C SER A 59 -3.22 6.02 -11.46
N THR A 60 -4.50 6.07 -11.09
CA THR A 60 -4.89 5.97 -9.69
C THR A 60 -4.37 4.68 -9.07
N GLU A 61 -4.45 3.57 -9.81
CA GLU A 61 -3.96 2.29 -9.31
C GLU A 61 -2.47 2.36 -8.99
N GLU A 62 -1.69 2.92 -9.89
CA GLU A 62 -0.25 3.03 -9.67
C GLU A 62 0.05 3.89 -8.45
N ALA A 63 -0.64 5.03 -8.34
CA ALA A 63 -0.43 5.93 -7.20
C ALA A 63 -0.77 5.23 -5.87
N GLU A 64 -1.88 4.51 -5.85
CA GLU A 64 -2.28 3.83 -4.62
C GLU A 64 -1.31 2.72 -4.25
N LYS A 65 -0.78 2.01 -5.25
CA LYS A 65 0.22 0.98 -4.97
C LYS A 65 1.50 1.58 -4.40
N VAL A 66 1.90 2.75 -4.90
CA VAL A 66 3.07 3.44 -4.35
C VAL A 66 2.83 3.79 -2.88
N ILE A 67 1.66 4.32 -2.57
CA ILE A 67 1.33 4.69 -1.20
C ILE A 67 1.40 3.45 -0.29
N LEU A 68 0.86 2.33 -0.75
CA LEU A 68 0.88 1.12 0.05
C LEU A 68 2.29 0.57 0.23
N ALA A 69 3.11 0.62 -0.81
CA ALA A 69 4.48 0.13 -0.70
C ALA A 69 5.25 0.93 0.34
N LEU A 70 5.03 2.25 0.36
CA LEU A 70 5.69 3.10 1.35
C LEU A 70 5.13 2.88 2.74
N GLY A 71 3.82 2.84 2.86
CA GLY A 71 3.18 2.78 4.17
C GLY A 71 3.33 1.43 4.86
N ASN A 72 3.37 0.35 4.10
CA ASN A 72 3.55 -0.98 4.68
C ASN A 72 5.01 -1.31 4.98
N THR A 73 5.85 -0.29 5.02
CA THR A 73 7.25 -0.45 5.42
C THR A 73 7.35 -0.16 6.92
N VAL A 74 8.10 -1.01 7.63
CA VAL A 74 8.25 -0.83 9.07
C VAL A 74 8.86 0.55 9.37
N GLY A 75 8.28 1.26 10.32
CA GLY A 75 8.74 2.58 10.70
C GLY A 75 7.93 3.70 10.11
N VAL A 76 6.98 3.40 9.23
CA VAL A 76 6.14 4.42 8.62
C VAL A 76 4.77 4.39 9.26
N ALA A 77 4.35 5.52 9.83
CA ALA A 77 3.04 5.65 10.46
C ALA A 77 2.06 6.41 9.56
N ALA A 78 2.56 7.17 8.61
CA ALA A 78 1.68 7.93 7.73
C ALA A 78 2.38 8.21 6.41
N VAL A 79 1.60 8.24 5.35
CA VAL A 79 2.08 8.64 4.02
C VAL A 79 1.24 9.83 3.56
N GLU A 80 1.91 10.93 3.29
CA GLU A 80 1.26 12.11 2.74
C GLU A 80 1.35 12.04 1.22
N ASP A 81 0.20 11.98 0.58
CA ASP A 81 0.08 11.77 -0.85
C ASP A 81 0.04 13.10 -1.57
N ALA A 82 1.12 13.46 -2.24
CA ALA A 82 1.18 14.63 -3.10
C ALA A 82 1.41 14.21 -4.55
N LEU A 83 1.03 12.99 -4.89
CA LEU A 83 1.16 12.51 -6.27
C LEU A 83 0.11 13.13 -7.17
N ILE A 84 0.51 13.39 -8.40
CA ILE A 84 -0.40 13.81 -9.46
C ILE A 84 -0.69 12.58 -10.30
N VAL A 85 -1.97 12.33 -10.55
CA VAL A 85 -2.38 11.15 -11.30
C VAL A 85 -2.80 11.57 -12.71
N GLU A 86 -2.18 10.94 -13.70
CA GLU A 86 -2.44 11.30 -15.09
C GLU A 86 -3.79 10.81 -15.57
N GLN A 87 -4.12 9.56 -15.27
CA GLN A 87 -5.39 8.96 -15.66
C GLN A 87 -6.14 8.52 -14.40
N GLU A 88 -7.06 9.36 -13.97
CA GLU A 88 -7.77 9.09 -12.74
C GLU A 88 -8.87 8.06 -12.93
N ALA A 89 -9.09 7.25 -11.92
CA ALA A 89 -10.11 6.21 -11.88
C ALA A 89 -10.69 6.16 -10.47
N PRO A 90 -11.79 5.42 -10.27
CA PRO A 90 -12.35 5.33 -8.92
C PRO A 90 -11.32 4.81 -7.93
N LYS A 91 -11.29 5.41 -6.76
CA LYS A 91 -10.32 5.06 -5.74
C LYS A 91 -10.72 3.77 -5.03
N ALA A 92 -9.73 2.98 -4.65
CA ALA A 92 -9.96 1.80 -3.84
C ALA A 92 -10.18 2.20 -2.39
N THR A 93 -10.85 1.32 -1.65
CA THR A 93 -10.94 1.45 -0.20
C THR A 93 -9.65 0.91 0.38
N MET A 94 -9.06 1.62 1.34
CA MET A 94 -7.87 1.13 2.03
C MET A 94 -8.32 0.41 3.30
N TYR A 95 -7.92 -0.84 3.43
CA TYR A 95 -8.36 -1.69 4.53
C TYR A 95 -7.16 -2.21 5.31
N THR A 96 -7.20 -2.08 6.62
CA THR A 96 -6.14 -2.58 7.50
C THR A 96 -6.50 -3.98 7.96
N VAL A 97 -5.63 -4.93 7.66
CA VAL A 97 -5.84 -6.34 8.01
C VAL A 97 -5.79 -6.50 9.52
N VAL A 98 -6.71 -7.30 10.05
CA VAL A 98 -6.71 -7.66 11.47
C VAL A 98 -6.46 -9.15 11.62
N LYS A 99 -6.06 -9.55 12.80
CA LYS A 99 -5.76 -10.95 13.08
C LYS A 99 -6.96 -11.82 12.72
N GLY A 100 -6.72 -12.88 11.99
CA GLY A 100 -7.75 -13.81 11.59
C GLY A 100 -8.37 -13.53 10.23
N ASP A 101 -8.00 -12.43 9.60
CA ASP A 101 -8.52 -12.11 8.27
C ASP A 101 -7.95 -13.04 7.21
N THR A 102 -8.76 -13.29 6.19
CA THR A 102 -8.31 -13.91 4.94
C THR A 102 -8.84 -13.04 3.81
N LEU A 103 -8.25 -13.15 2.64
CA LEU A 103 -8.76 -12.38 1.50
C LEU A 103 -10.20 -12.77 1.18
N TRP A 104 -10.55 -14.05 1.35
CA TRP A 104 -11.92 -14.47 1.15
C TRP A 104 -12.88 -13.73 2.08
N LYS A 105 -12.54 -13.68 3.37
CA LYS A 105 -13.39 -12.99 4.34
C LYS A 105 -13.46 -11.50 4.05
N ILE A 106 -12.33 -10.90 3.68
CA ILE A 106 -12.30 -9.48 3.36
C ILE A 106 -13.19 -9.20 2.15
N ALA A 107 -13.13 -10.07 1.13
CA ALA A 107 -13.99 -9.91 -0.04
C ALA A 107 -15.47 -10.00 0.33
N GLU A 108 -15.83 -10.95 1.19
CA GLU A 108 -17.22 -11.04 1.62
C GLU A 108 -17.67 -9.82 2.40
N SER A 109 -16.78 -9.28 3.22
CA SER A 109 -17.12 -8.12 4.02
C SER A 109 -17.33 -6.88 3.16
N HIS A 110 -16.52 -6.72 2.12
CA HIS A 110 -16.58 -5.51 1.31
C HIS A 110 -17.49 -5.63 0.09
N TYR A 111 -17.60 -6.82 -0.47
CA TYR A 111 -18.37 -7.02 -1.70
C TYR A 111 -19.71 -7.71 -1.45
N GLY A 112 -19.95 -8.14 -0.22
CA GLY A 112 -21.20 -8.75 0.15
C GLY A 112 -21.10 -10.26 0.32
N LYS A 113 -21.99 -10.78 1.15
CA LYS A 113 -22.02 -12.21 1.42
C LYS A 113 -22.19 -12.98 0.12
N GLY A 114 -21.40 -14.03 -0.03
CA GLY A 114 -21.41 -14.84 -1.25
C GLY A 114 -20.40 -14.38 -2.28
N ASN A 115 -19.68 -13.28 -2.02
CA ASN A 115 -18.71 -12.76 -2.96
C ASN A 115 -17.26 -13.02 -2.52
N GLY A 116 -17.04 -13.99 -1.65
CA GLY A 116 -15.69 -14.31 -1.22
C GLY A 116 -14.78 -14.72 -2.35
N ALA A 117 -15.34 -15.36 -3.39
CA ALA A 117 -14.53 -15.78 -4.53
C ALA A 117 -13.93 -14.60 -5.30
N LYS A 118 -14.43 -13.40 -5.06
CA LYS A 118 -13.87 -12.22 -5.70
C LYS A 118 -12.57 -11.75 -5.04
N TYR A 119 -12.05 -12.53 -4.13
CA TYR A 119 -10.75 -12.22 -3.53
C TYR A 119 -9.63 -12.10 -4.58
N UNK A 120 -9.76 -12.52 -5.50
CA UNK A 120 -8.94 -12.45 -6.44
C UNK A 120 -8.79 -11.20 -6.92
N LEU A 121 -9.80 -10.46 -7.05
CA LEU A 121 -9.70 -9.06 -7.40
C LEU A 121 -8.83 -8.31 -6.40
N ILE A 122 -9.00 -8.61 -5.13
CA ILE A 122 -8.20 -7.98 -4.09
C ILE A 122 -6.73 -8.38 -4.24
N PHE A 123 -6.47 -9.64 -4.50
CA PHE A 123 -5.11 -10.11 -4.71
C PHE A 123 -4.43 -9.35 -5.85
N GLU A 124 -5.11 -9.29 -7.00
CA GLU A 124 -4.53 -8.60 -8.16
C GLU A 124 -4.33 -7.11 -7.91
N ALA A 125 -5.24 -6.51 -7.16
CA ALA A 125 -5.15 -5.09 -6.88
C ALA A 125 -3.95 -4.73 -5.99
N ASN A 126 -3.39 -5.72 -5.31
CA ASN A 126 -2.28 -5.48 -4.40
C ASN A 126 -0.96 -6.06 -4.90
N LYS A 127 -0.94 -6.58 -6.13
CA LYS A 127 0.32 -6.97 -6.74
C LYS A 127 1.11 -5.74 -7.15
N PRO A 128 2.40 -5.81 -7.16
CA PRO A 128 3.27 -6.95 -6.81
C PRO A 128 3.65 -7.02 -5.33
N MET A 129 3.15 -6.11 -4.49
CA MET A 129 3.51 -6.12 -3.08
C MET A 129 3.02 -7.38 -2.39
N LEU A 130 1.82 -7.83 -2.75
CA LEU A 130 1.27 -9.08 -2.24
C LEU A 130 1.57 -10.17 -3.26
N THR A 131 2.32 -11.19 -2.84
CA THR A 131 2.79 -12.22 -3.75
C THR A 131 2.01 -13.52 -3.65
N HIS A 132 1.19 -13.68 -2.60
CA HIS A 132 0.39 -14.86 -2.41
C HIS A 132 -0.82 -14.49 -1.57
N PRO A 133 -2.01 -15.02 -1.91
CA PRO A 133 -3.22 -14.60 -1.19
C PRO A 133 -3.19 -14.85 0.31
N ASP A 134 -2.40 -15.84 0.75
CA ASP A 134 -2.32 -16.18 2.17
C ASP A 134 -1.24 -15.43 2.92
N LYS A 135 -0.50 -14.56 2.24
CA LYS A 135 0.62 -13.87 2.89
C LYS A 135 0.26 -12.49 3.38
N ILE A 136 -0.98 -12.33 3.82
CA ILE A 136 -1.36 -11.09 4.48
C ILE A 136 -1.05 -11.19 5.97
N TYR A 137 -0.88 -10.04 6.61
CA TYR A 137 -0.51 -10.00 8.03
C TYR A 137 -1.26 -8.89 8.73
N PRO A 138 -1.51 -9.04 10.02
CA PRO A 138 -2.22 -7.97 10.76
C PRO A 138 -1.44 -6.66 10.68
N GLY A 139 -2.16 -5.58 10.45
CA GLY A 139 -1.57 -4.26 10.31
C GLY A 139 -1.23 -3.88 8.89
N GLN A 140 -1.20 -4.84 7.97
CA GLN A 140 -0.97 -4.54 6.56
C GLN A 140 -2.17 -3.79 6.01
N VAL A 141 -1.92 -2.77 5.18
CA VAL A 141 -2.99 -2.05 4.52
C VAL A 141 -3.08 -2.53 3.08
N LEU A 142 -4.28 -2.86 2.65
CA LEU A 142 -4.55 -3.39 1.31
C LEU A 142 -5.51 -2.47 0.57
N ARG A 143 -5.39 -2.46 -0.76
CA ARG A 143 -6.37 -1.82 -1.63
C ARG A 143 -7.53 -2.78 -1.87
N ILE A 144 -8.75 -2.30 -1.66
CA ILE A 144 -9.95 -3.05 -2.00
C ILE A 144 -10.59 -2.32 -3.18
N PRO A 145 -10.39 -2.80 -4.41
CA PRO A 145 -10.90 -2.06 -5.56
C PRO A 145 -12.42 -2.12 -5.60
N PRO A 146 -13.07 -1.08 -6.13
CA PRO A 146 -14.52 -1.14 -6.25
C PRO A 146 -14.93 -2.18 -7.30
N LEU A 147 -16.08 -2.78 -7.08
CA LEU A 147 -16.67 -3.64 -8.10
C LEU A 147 -17.19 -2.76 -9.23
N SER A 148 -16.96 -3.17 -10.47
CA SER A 148 -17.43 -2.39 -11.61
C SER A 148 -18.67 -3.01 -12.22
#